data_1cf8d97ddf97dbbdc449c01b58796270
#
_entry.id   1cf8d97ddf97dbbdc449c01b58796270
#
_cell.length_a   1.000
_cell.length_b   1.000
_cell.length_c   1.000
_cell.angle_alpha   90.00
_cell.angle_beta   90.00
_cell.angle_gamma   90.00
#
_symmetry.space_group_name_H-M   'P 1'
#
loop_
_entity.id
_entity.type
_entity.pdbx_description
1 polymer ?
#
loop_
_entity_poly.entity_id
_entity_poly.type
_entity_poly.pdbx_seq_one_letter_code
_entity_poly.pdbx_strand_id
1 'polypeptide(L)'
;MLSLHRMRALLVKFRTMQVNQLRGLLYEFGATFRTGRAAGLAEIRARTAELEDAIPGTMMCCLQDQLRRIEELQLDIDLLEKRIGVWQKQDAACHAITAIPGIGRLTATALVATMGDAKAFRSGREFAAFLGLVPRQSGTGGKVRLGPMSKRGDPYVRTLLIHGARSVMYNAKVPTPWQRDIQARRPANVAAVALASKIARTAWAILARGQEYQRDYVSVRPA
;
A
#
# COMPACT_ATOMS: atom_id res chain seq x y z
N MET A 1 15.91 -4.77 -5.74
CA MET A 1 14.60 -4.07 -5.79
C MET A 1 14.00 -3.87 -4.40
N LEU A 2 13.84 -4.87 -3.54
CA LEU A 2 13.27 -4.70 -2.17
C LEU A 2 13.97 -3.64 -1.33
N SER A 3 15.29 -3.46 -1.49
CA SER A 3 16.03 -2.41 -0.78
C SER A 3 15.52 -1.00 -1.13
N LEU A 4 15.20 -0.72 -2.40
CA LEU A 4 14.61 0.56 -2.81
C LEU A 4 13.25 0.80 -2.16
N HIS A 5 12.42 -0.24 -2.08
CA HIS A 5 11.13 -0.17 -1.38
C HIS A 5 11.29 0.11 0.12
N ARG A 6 12.28 -0.52 0.78
CA ARG A 6 12.58 -0.28 2.20
C ARG A 6 13.08 1.14 2.45
N MET A 7 13.99 1.63 1.60
CA MET A 7 14.47 3.02 1.67
C MET A 7 13.30 4.00 1.49
N ARG A 8 12.48 3.81 0.44
CA ARG A 8 11.30 4.63 0.21
C ARG A 8 10.34 4.62 1.42
N ALA A 9 10.05 3.45 1.97
CA ALA A 9 9.15 3.32 3.12
C ALA A 9 9.69 4.09 4.35
N LEU A 10 11.00 4.06 4.59
CA LEU A 10 11.65 4.81 5.66
C LEU A 10 11.54 6.31 5.44
N LEU A 11 11.84 6.81 4.23
CA LEU A 11 11.72 8.25 3.92
C LEU A 11 10.27 8.73 4.03
N VAL A 12 9.30 7.95 3.57
CA VAL A 12 7.86 8.26 3.74
C VAL A 12 7.49 8.36 5.22
N LYS A 13 8.03 7.46 6.07
CA LYS A 13 7.83 7.50 7.52
C LYS A 13 8.43 8.78 8.12
N PHE A 14 9.68 9.11 7.78
CA PHE A 14 10.34 10.32 8.26
C PHE A 14 9.58 11.58 7.85
N ARG A 15 9.20 11.70 6.59
CA ARG A 15 8.38 12.82 6.11
C ARG A 15 7.07 12.94 6.89
N THR A 16 6.38 11.82 7.15
CA THR A 16 5.13 11.84 7.91
C THR A 16 5.34 12.30 9.34
N MET A 17 6.41 11.84 9.99
CA MET A 17 6.79 12.28 11.34
C MET A 17 7.08 13.78 11.38
N GLN A 18 7.85 14.30 10.42
CA GLN A 18 8.16 15.73 10.31
C GLN A 18 6.90 16.57 10.10
N VAL A 19 6.00 16.15 9.22
CA VAL A 19 4.72 16.86 8.99
C VAL A 19 3.84 16.86 10.25
N ASN A 20 3.77 15.75 10.97
CA ASN A 20 2.98 15.67 12.19
C ASN A 20 3.58 16.53 13.30
N GLN A 21 4.90 16.53 13.46
CA GLN A 21 5.58 17.38 14.41
C GLN A 21 5.35 18.86 14.09
N LEU A 22 5.57 19.28 12.82
CA LEU A 22 5.33 20.64 12.38
C LEU A 22 3.90 21.11 12.74
N ARG A 23 2.90 20.28 12.45
CA ARG A 23 1.51 20.60 12.77
C ARG A 23 1.26 20.67 14.27
N GLY A 24 1.88 19.79 15.06
CA GLY A 24 1.78 19.79 16.51
C GLY A 24 2.36 21.07 17.12
N LEU A 25 3.56 21.49 16.68
CA LEU A 25 4.19 22.71 17.11
C LEU A 25 3.36 23.95 16.76
N LEU A 26 2.86 24.05 15.53
CA LEU A 26 1.99 25.15 15.11
C LEU A 26 0.67 25.20 15.87
N TYR A 27 0.14 24.04 16.26
CA TYR A 27 -1.05 23.94 17.11
C TYR A 27 -0.83 24.55 18.51
N GLU A 28 0.37 24.42 19.09
CA GLU A 28 0.73 25.03 20.37
C GLU A 28 0.68 26.57 20.31
N PHE A 29 0.86 27.16 19.13
CA PHE A 29 0.69 28.60 18.86
C PHE A 29 -0.73 28.95 18.38
N GLY A 30 -1.72 28.06 18.55
CA GLY A 30 -3.11 28.28 18.17
C GLY A 30 -3.42 28.18 16.67
N ALA A 31 -2.44 27.80 15.84
CA ALA A 31 -2.62 27.70 14.40
C ALA A 31 -3.08 26.28 13.98
N THR A 32 -4.23 26.20 13.35
CA THR A 32 -4.79 24.95 12.79
C THR A 32 -4.79 24.98 11.27
N PHE A 33 -4.63 23.81 10.64
CA PHE A 33 -4.49 23.68 9.19
C PHE A 33 -5.35 22.53 8.67
N ARG A 34 -5.70 22.59 7.38
CA ARG A 34 -6.49 21.58 6.68
C ARG A 34 -5.90 20.18 6.87
N THR A 35 -6.79 19.20 6.92
CA THR A 35 -6.39 17.77 6.93
C THR A 35 -5.76 17.37 5.60
N GLY A 36 -4.84 16.41 5.67
CA GLY A 36 -4.06 15.96 4.51
C GLY A 36 -2.74 16.72 4.35
N ARG A 37 -1.71 15.98 3.89
CA ARG A 37 -0.34 16.50 3.79
C ARG A 37 -0.21 17.69 2.83
N ALA A 38 -0.66 17.51 1.59
CA ALA A 38 -0.47 18.53 0.55
C ALA A 38 -1.25 19.81 0.87
N ALA A 39 -2.53 19.69 1.23
CA ALA A 39 -3.37 20.84 1.57
C ALA A 39 -2.86 21.57 2.83
N GLY A 40 -2.48 20.82 3.87
CA GLY A 40 -1.94 21.43 5.08
C GLY A 40 -0.61 22.16 4.87
N LEU A 41 0.34 21.56 4.14
CA LEU A 41 1.61 22.23 3.83
C LEU A 41 1.43 23.46 2.92
N ALA A 42 0.53 23.39 1.95
CA ALA A 42 0.23 24.55 1.09
C ALA A 42 -0.37 25.70 1.92
N GLU A 43 -1.26 25.41 2.85
CA GLU A 43 -1.87 26.42 3.73
C GLU A 43 -0.84 27.03 4.70
N ILE A 44 0.05 26.20 5.29
CA ILE A 44 1.14 26.69 6.15
C ILE A 44 2.01 27.70 5.40
N ARG A 45 2.39 27.38 4.13
CA ARG A 45 3.17 28.31 3.30
C ARG A 45 2.41 29.59 2.96
N ALA A 46 1.12 29.49 2.65
CA ALA A 46 0.30 30.65 2.33
C ALA A 46 0.13 31.61 3.51
N ARG A 47 0.20 31.09 4.74
CA ARG A 47 0.01 31.87 5.97
C ARG A 47 1.34 32.21 6.68
N THR A 48 2.50 32.10 5.97
CA THR A 48 3.82 32.32 6.57
C THR A 48 3.94 33.71 7.23
N ALA A 49 3.47 34.79 6.58
CA ALA A 49 3.51 36.14 7.15
C ALA A 49 2.69 36.27 8.44
N GLU A 50 1.49 35.71 8.49
CA GLU A 50 0.64 35.65 9.69
C GLU A 50 1.36 34.89 10.82
N LEU A 51 2.03 33.80 10.49
CA LEU A 51 2.77 32.99 11.46
C LEU A 51 4.02 33.71 12.00
N GLU A 52 4.70 34.52 11.17
CA GLU A 52 5.86 35.33 11.58
C GLU A 52 5.47 36.38 12.64
N ASP A 53 4.27 36.94 12.56
CA ASP A 53 3.76 37.88 13.55
C ASP A 53 3.37 37.20 14.89
N ALA A 54 2.93 35.92 14.82
CA ALA A 54 2.39 35.20 15.97
C ALA A 54 3.41 34.31 16.69
N ILE A 55 4.54 33.96 16.05
CA ILE A 55 5.51 32.98 16.53
C ILE A 55 6.86 33.65 16.80
N PRO A 56 7.55 33.36 17.92
CA PRO A 56 8.88 33.91 18.19
C PRO A 56 9.86 33.59 17.04
N GLY A 57 10.67 34.58 16.63
CA GLY A 57 11.55 34.49 15.44
C GLY A 57 12.46 33.26 15.45
N THR A 58 13.06 32.90 16.60
CA THR A 58 13.90 31.70 16.73
C THR A 58 13.11 30.42 16.37
N MET A 59 11.84 30.33 16.81
CA MET A 59 10.98 29.18 16.51
C MET A 59 10.58 29.20 15.03
N MET A 60 10.30 30.38 14.49
CA MET A 60 9.96 30.51 13.06
C MET A 60 11.09 30.01 12.15
N CYS A 61 12.36 30.33 12.46
CA CYS A 61 13.52 29.76 11.75
C CYS A 61 13.53 28.23 11.81
N CYS A 62 13.27 27.64 12.97
CA CYS A 62 13.21 26.17 13.12
C CYS A 62 12.07 25.54 12.29
N LEU A 63 10.91 26.20 12.22
CA LEU A 63 9.78 25.74 11.40
C LEU A 63 10.07 25.82 9.90
N GLN A 64 10.74 26.89 9.45
CA GLN A 64 11.20 27.03 8.07
C GLN A 64 12.21 25.93 7.70
N ASP A 65 13.19 25.65 8.56
CA ASP A 65 14.14 24.54 8.38
C ASP A 65 13.43 23.19 8.29
N GLN A 66 12.41 22.97 9.09
CA GLN A 66 11.62 21.75 9.06
C GLN A 66 10.80 21.61 7.77
N LEU A 67 10.23 22.71 7.26
CA LEU A 67 9.56 22.72 5.95
C LEU A 67 10.53 22.33 4.84
N ARG A 68 11.74 22.89 4.82
CA ARG A 68 12.78 22.55 3.85
C ARG A 68 13.14 21.07 3.90
N ARG A 69 13.36 20.49 5.08
CA ARG A 69 13.62 19.04 5.25
C ARG A 69 12.47 18.17 4.73
N ILE A 70 11.22 18.60 4.91
CA ILE A 70 10.05 17.89 4.37
C ILE A 70 10.08 17.87 2.84
N GLU A 71 10.50 18.97 2.21
CA GLU A 71 10.66 19.06 0.75
C GLU A 71 11.79 18.18 0.24
N GLU A 72 12.95 18.22 0.87
CA GLU A 72 14.10 17.34 0.56
C GLU A 72 13.71 15.87 0.63
N LEU A 73 13.02 15.45 1.71
CA LEU A 73 12.50 14.09 1.84
C LEU A 73 11.50 13.73 0.71
N GLN A 74 10.70 14.69 0.26
CA GLN A 74 9.78 14.44 -0.87
C GLN A 74 10.56 14.23 -2.18
N LEU A 75 11.57 15.03 -2.46
CA LEU A 75 12.43 14.88 -3.65
C LEU A 75 13.13 13.52 -3.66
N ASP A 76 13.67 13.09 -2.52
CA ASP A 76 14.29 11.77 -2.39
C ASP A 76 13.31 10.62 -2.63
N ILE A 77 12.08 10.73 -2.10
CA ILE A 77 11.01 9.76 -2.35
C ILE A 77 10.69 9.69 -3.84
N ASP A 78 10.54 10.84 -4.50
CA ASP A 78 10.22 10.92 -5.92
C ASP A 78 11.33 10.32 -6.80
N LEU A 79 12.59 10.53 -6.41
CA LEU A 79 13.74 9.92 -7.08
C LEU A 79 13.72 8.40 -6.97
N LEU A 80 13.46 7.86 -5.77
CA LEU A 80 13.32 6.41 -5.58
C LEU A 80 12.14 5.85 -6.37
N GLU A 81 11.00 6.56 -6.42
CA GLU A 81 9.83 6.14 -7.20
C GLU A 81 10.11 6.15 -8.72
N LYS A 82 10.91 7.11 -9.22
CA LYS A 82 11.38 7.11 -10.61
C LYS A 82 12.24 5.87 -10.89
N ARG A 83 13.20 5.56 -10.02
CA ARG A 83 14.07 4.36 -10.16
C ARG A 83 13.25 3.06 -10.17
N ILE A 84 12.30 2.93 -9.24
CA ILE A 84 11.37 1.80 -9.21
C ILE A 84 10.54 1.72 -10.50
N GLY A 85 10.08 2.87 -11.02
CA GLY A 85 9.32 2.95 -12.25
C GLY A 85 10.11 2.56 -13.51
N VAL A 86 11.42 2.89 -13.57
CA VAL A 86 12.30 2.44 -14.65
C VAL A 86 12.41 0.92 -14.65
N TRP A 87 12.68 0.33 -13.49
CA TRP A 87 12.77 -1.13 -13.37
C TRP A 87 11.44 -1.82 -13.73
N GLN A 88 10.30 -1.30 -13.28
CA GLN A 88 8.99 -1.84 -13.61
C GLN A 88 8.75 -1.92 -15.12
N LYS A 89 9.20 -0.91 -15.87
CA LYS A 89 9.05 -0.88 -17.35
C LYS A 89 9.91 -1.91 -18.07
N GLN A 90 11.00 -2.37 -17.46
CA GLN A 90 11.94 -3.33 -18.05
C GLN A 90 11.63 -4.77 -17.67
N ASP A 91 10.83 -5.00 -16.65
CA ASP A 91 10.55 -6.31 -16.09
C ASP A 91 9.21 -6.88 -16.61
N ALA A 92 9.29 -7.96 -17.38
CA ALA A 92 8.13 -8.61 -18.00
C ALA A 92 7.13 -9.15 -16.94
N ALA A 93 7.62 -9.65 -15.81
CA ALA A 93 6.78 -10.15 -14.73
C ALA A 93 5.95 -9.02 -14.10
N CYS A 94 6.56 -7.84 -13.92
CA CYS A 94 5.84 -6.65 -13.44
C CYS A 94 4.77 -6.21 -14.43
N HIS A 95 5.06 -6.23 -15.74
CA HIS A 95 4.07 -5.93 -16.77
C HIS A 95 2.88 -6.88 -16.70
N ALA A 96 3.13 -8.18 -16.65
CA ALA A 96 2.09 -9.20 -16.64
C ALA A 96 1.10 -9.02 -15.49
N ILE A 97 1.57 -8.71 -14.27
CA ILE A 97 0.68 -8.57 -13.10
C ILE A 97 0.08 -7.16 -12.95
N THR A 98 0.61 -6.14 -13.63
CA THR A 98 0.03 -4.78 -13.60
C THR A 98 -1.35 -4.73 -14.26
N ALA A 99 -1.69 -5.69 -15.12
CA ALA A 99 -3.03 -5.84 -15.68
C ALA A 99 -4.11 -6.17 -14.63
N ILE A 100 -3.71 -6.66 -13.45
CA ILE A 100 -4.64 -6.99 -12.36
C ILE A 100 -5.13 -5.70 -11.69
N PRO A 101 -6.46 -5.43 -11.64
CA PRO A 101 -6.99 -4.29 -10.91
C PRO A 101 -6.53 -4.26 -9.45
N GLY A 102 -6.01 -3.11 -9.00
CA GLY A 102 -5.44 -2.93 -7.68
C GLY A 102 -3.92 -3.18 -7.59
N ILE A 103 -3.27 -3.59 -8.67
CA ILE A 103 -1.81 -3.67 -8.75
C ILE A 103 -1.27 -2.46 -9.53
N GLY A 104 -0.77 -1.47 -8.81
CA GLY A 104 -0.02 -0.36 -9.38
C GLY A 104 1.49 -0.65 -9.43
N ARG A 105 2.29 0.31 -9.94
CA ARG A 105 3.75 0.17 -10.10
C ARG A 105 4.47 -0.32 -8.84
N LEU A 106 4.21 0.31 -7.70
CA LEU A 106 4.84 -0.06 -6.43
C LEU A 106 4.44 -1.46 -5.98
N THR A 107 3.17 -1.83 -6.16
CA THR A 107 2.68 -3.16 -5.77
C THR A 107 3.28 -4.23 -6.67
N ALA A 108 3.33 -4.00 -7.99
CA ALA A 108 3.91 -4.94 -8.95
C ALA A 108 5.37 -5.24 -8.62
N THR A 109 6.18 -4.19 -8.51
CA THR A 109 7.62 -4.32 -8.26
C THR A 109 7.95 -4.94 -6.90
N ALA A 110 7.21 -4.56 -5.85
CA ALA A 110 7.37 -5.17 -4.53
C ALA A 110 6.94 -6.64 -4.52
N LEU A 111 5.85 -6.96 -5.22
CA LEU A 111 5.29 -8.31 -5.24
C LEU A 111 6.21 -9.27 -6.01
N VAL A 112 6.68 -8.87 -7.21
CA VAL A 112 7.64 -9.67 -8.02
C VAL A 112 8.94 -9.87 -7.25
N ALA A 113 9.49 -8.80 -6.65
CA ALA A 113 10.72 -8.89 -5.88
C ALA A 113 10.58 -9.73 -4.58
N THR A 114 9.38 -9.82 -4.00
CA THR A 114 9.11 -10.64 -2.81
C THR A 114 8.84 -12.10 -3.18
N MET A 115 8.18 -12.33 -4.31
CA MET A 115 7.87 -13.67 -4.79
C MET A 115 9.14 -14.40 -5.29
N GLY A 116 10.04 -13.68 -5.96
CA GLY A 116 11.20 -14.28 -6.61
C GLY A 116 10.76 -15.29 -7.67
N ASP A 117 11.10 -16.57 -7.48
CA ASP A 117 10.59 -17.64 -8.32
C ASP A 117 9.17 -18.04 -7.90
N ALA A 118 8.20 -17.78 -8.77
CA ALA A 118 6.80 -18.13 -8.52
C ALA A 118 6.58 -19.65 -8.37
N LYS A 119 7.43 -20.47 -8.98
CA LYS A 119 7.38 -21.94 -8.90
C LYS A 119 7.84 -22.48 -7.55
N ALA A 120 8.51 -21.67 -6.73
CA ALA A 120 8.85 -22.05 -5.35
C ALA A 120 7.61 -22.24 -4.46
N PHE A 121 6.46 -21.69 -4.85
CA PHE A 121 5.19 -21.89 -4.16
C PHE A 121 4.34 -22.94 -4.89
N ARG A 122 3.80 -23.91 -4.17
CA ARG A 122 2.96 -24.99 -4.71
C ARG A 122 1.62 -24.45 -5.26
N SER A 123 1.15 -23.34 -4.70
CA SER A 123 -0.14 -22.75 -5.09
C SER A 123 -0.22 -21.27 -4.71
N GLY A 124 -1.15 -20.55 -5.36
CA GLY A 124 -1.44 -19.16 -4.98
C GLY A 124 -2.01 -19.05 -3.55
N ARG A 125 -2.59 -20.12 -2.97
CA ARG A 125 -3.02 -20.14 -1.57
C ARG A 125 -1.82 -20.11 -0.63
N GLU A 126 -0.78 -20.88 -0.94
CA GLU A 126 0.47 -20.88 -0.19
C GLU A 126 1.15 -19.52 -0.26
N PHE A 127 1.23 -18.90 -1.44
CA PHE A 127 1.76 -17.54 -1.58
C PHE A 127 0.96 -16.51 -0.79
N ALA A 128 -0.39 -16.56 -0.81
CA ALA A 128 -1.22 -15.68 0.01
C ALA A 128 -1.03 -15.92 1.52
N ALA A 129 -0.77 -17.16 1.94
CA ALA A 129 -0.45 -17.50 3.32
C ALA A 129 0.94 -16.97 3.72
N PHE A 130 1.95 -17.08 2.84
CA PHE A 130 3.27 -16.48 3.01
C PHE A 130 3.19 -14.97 3.23
N LEU A 131 2.32 -14.26 2.50
CA LEU A 131 2.07 -12.83 2.70
C LEU A 131 1.22 -12.51 3.95
N GLY A 132 0.70 -13.52 4.63
CA GLY A 132 -0.13 -13.35 5.82
C GLY A 132 -1.54 -12.82 5.54
N LEU A 133 -2.06 -13.04 4.33
CA LEU A 133 -3.39 -12.60 3.88
C LEU A 133 -4.49 -13.66 4.09
N VAL A 134 -4.20 -14.71 4.86
CA VAL A 134 -5.14 -15.77 5.18
C VAL A 134 -5.54 -15.73 6.66
N PRO A 135 -6.72 -16.23 7.05
CA PRO A 135 -7.10 -16.36 8.45
C PRO A 135 -6.13 -17.29 9.19
N ARG A 136 -5.91 -17.01 10.47
CA ARG A 136 -5.32 -18.01 11.37
C ARG A 136 -6.29 -19.17 11.51
N GLN A 137 -5.74 -20.38 11.56
CA GLN A 137 -6.51 -21.58 11.80
C GLN A 137 -6.03 -22.19 13.12
N SER A 138 -6.97 -22.50 13.96
CA SER A 138 -6.78 -23.30 15.17
C SER A 138 -7.87 -24.36 15.22
N GLY A 139 -7.54 -25.53 15.74
CA GLY A 139 -8.53 -26.60 15.85
C GLY A 139 -7.95 -27.85 16.48
N THR A 140 -8.81 -28.60 17.11
CA THR A 140 -8.54 -29.94 17.68
C THR A 140 -9.65 -30.88 17.25
N GLY A 141 -9.35 -32.17 17.07
CA GLY A 141 -10.36 -33.19 16.78
C GLY A 141 -11.18 -32.91 15.50
N GLY A 142 -10.53 -32.44 14.42
CA GLY A 142 -11.20 -32.18 13.13
C GLY A 142 -12.03 -30.89 13.06
N LYS A 143 -12.23 -30.16 14.17
CA LYS A 143 -12.95 -28.89 14.19
C LYS A 143 -12.00 -27.70 13.95
N VAL A 144 -12.09 -27.09 12.78
CA VAL A 144 -11.28 -25.90 12.42
C VAL A 144 -12.01 -24.63 12.83
N ARG A 145 -11.33 -23.77 13.60
CA ARG A 145 -11.78 -22.41 13.93
C ARG A 145 -10.95 -21.41 13.14
N LEU A 146 -11.60 -20.55 12.35
CA LEU A 146 -10.98 -19.46 11.64
C LEU A 146 -10.91 -18.22 12.53
N GLY A 147 -9.72 -17.72 12.76
CA GLY A 147 -9.45 -16.49 13.50
C GLY A 147 -9.24 -15.28 12.60
N PRO A 148 -8.72 -14.16 13.16
CA PRO A 148 -8.36 -12.99 12.37
C PRO A 148 -7.21 -13.29 11.39
N MET A 149 -6.93 -12.34 10.48
CA MET A 149 -5.83 -12.42 9.53
C MET A 149 -4.51 -12.75 10.23
N SER A 150 -3.72 -13.66 9.66
CA SER A 150 -2.50 -14.19 10.31
C SER A 150 -1.40 -13.14 10.50
N LYS A 151 -1.33 -12.15 9.61
CA LYS A 151 -0.34 -11.07 9.57
C LYS A 151 1.12 -11.55 9.54
N ARG A 152 1.37 -12.82 9.27
CA ARG A 152 2.71 -13.38 9.03
C ARG A 152 3.23 -12.84 7.69
N GLY A 153 4.55 -12.78 7.52
CA GLY A 153 5.15 -12.27 6.29
C GLY A 153 5.30 -10.75 6.26
N ASP A 154 5.73 -10.22 5.11
CA ASP A 154 6.09 -8.82 4.94
C ASP A 154 4.89 -7.87 5.08
N PRO A 155 4.87 -6.98 6.10
CA PRO A 155 3.80 -6.03 6.30
C PRO A 155 3.71 -4.99 5.18
N TYR A 156 4.84 -4.65 4.52
CA TYR A 156 4.86 -3.67 3.45
C TYR A 156 4.06 -4.14 2.22
N VAL A 157 4.38 -5.34 1.72
CA VAL A 157 3.68 -5.93 0.56
C VAL A 157 2.20 -6.14 0.88
N ARG A 158 1.90 -6.64 2.08
CA ARG A 158 0.52 -6.80 2.54
C ARG A 158 -0.25 -5.49 2.56
N THR A 159 0.36 -4.40 3.04
CA THR A 159 -0.23 -3.05 3.05
C THR A 159 -0.51 -2.56 1.64
N LEU A 160 0.42 -2.71 0.70
CA LEU A 160 0.22 -2.33 -0.70
C LEU A 160 -0.95 -3.09 -1.33
N LEU A 161 -1.05 -4.40 -1.12
CA LEU A 161 -2.14 -5.23 -1.65
C LEU A 161 -3.50 -4.84 -1.05
N ILE A 162 -3.56 -4.56 0.26
CA ILE A 162 -4.81 -4.12 0.91
C ILE A 162 -5.24 -2.74 0.42
N HIS A 163 -4.30 -1.81 0.22
CA HIS A 163 -4.61 -0.50 -0.37
C HIS A 163 -5.09 -0.62 -1.81
N GLY A 164 -4.44 -1.44 -2.62
CA GLY A 164 -4.89 -1.75 -3.97
C GLY A 164 -6.30 -2.35 -4.00
N ALA A 165 -6.57 -3.31 -3.13
CA ALA A 165 -7.90 -3.92 -2.98
C ALA A 165 -8.96 -2.89 -2.57
N ARG A 166 -8.66 -2.01 -1.60
CA ARG A 166 -9.57 -0.91 -1.21
C ARG A 166 -9.84 0.02 -2.38
N SER A 167 -8.80 0.44 -3.11
CA SER A 167 -8.96 1.29 -4.28
C SER A 167 -9.89 0.67 -5.32
N VAL A 168 -9.75 -0.62 -5.60
CA VAL A 168 -10.66 -1.34 -6.51
C VAL A 168 -12.09 -1.36 -5.97
N MET A 169 -12.29 -1.61 -4.66
CA MET A 169 -13.63 -1.67 -4.08
C MET A 169 -14.37 -0.34 -4.09
N TYR A 170 -13.64 0.78 -3.93
CA TYR A 170 -14.25 2.12 -3.90
C TYR A 170 -14.39 2.75 -5.29
N ASN A 171 -13.49 2.43 -6.24
CA ASN A 171 -13.43 3.11 -7.53
C ASN A 171 -13.90 2.24 -8.71
N ALA A 172 -14.23 0.96 -8.50
CA ALA A 172 -14.69 0.12 -9.59
C ALA A 172 -16.08 0.57 -10.10
N LYS A 173 -16.13 1.05 -11.36
CA LYS A 173 -17.40 1.44 -12.01
C LYS A 173 -18.38 0.27 -12.10
N VAL A 174 -17.86 -0.93 -12.35
CA VAL A 174 -18.65 -2.17 -12.43
C VAL A 174 -17.97 -3.23 -11.55
N PRO A 175 -18.42 -3.40 -10.29
CA PRO A 175 -17.92 -4.48 -9.43
C PRO A 175 -18.25 -5.86 -10.00
N THR A 176 -17.33 -6.82 -9.87
CA THR A 176 -17.57 -8.21 -10.25
C THR A 176 -18.64 -8.84 -9.35
N PRO A 177 -19.35 -9.92 -9.79
CA PRO A 177 -20.31 -10.63 -8.93
C PRO A 177 -19.71 -11.04 -7.58
N TRP A 178 -18.47 -11.53 -7.58
CA TRP A 178 -17.76 -11.89 -6.35
C TRP A 178 -17.51 -10.70 -5.42
N GLN A 179 -17.19 -9.53 -5.97
CA GLN A 179 -16.99 -8.31 -5.16
C GLN A 179 -18.27 -7.86 -4.50
N ARG A 180 -19.38 -7.88 -5.24
CA ARG A 180 -20.71 -7.54 -4.71
C ARG A 180 -21.11 -8.50 -3.57
N ASP A 181 -20.96 -9.79 -3.79
CA ASP A 181 -21.30 -10.83 -2.81
C ASP A 181 -20.46 -10.69 -1.51
N ILE A 182 -19.16 -10.51 -1.59
CA ILE A 182 -18.33 -10.37 -0.39
C ILE A 182 -18.62 -9.06 0.38
N GLN A 183 -18.91 -7.96 -0.32
CA GLN A 183 -19.27 -6.69 0.30
C GLN A 183 -20.63 -6.73 0.99
N ALA A 184 -21.59 -7.48 0.44
CA ALA A 184 -22.92 -7.63 1.04
C ALA A 184 -22.89 -8.42 2.36
N ARG A 185 -22.00 -9.39 2.50
CA ARG A 185 -21.98 -10.32 3.66
C ARG A 185 -20.84 -10.08 4.65
N ARG A 186 -19.91 -9.17 4.38
CA ARG A 186 -18.73 -8.94 5.24
C ARG A 186 -18.43 -7.46 5.41
N PRO A 187 -17.93 -7.04 6.58
CA PRO A 187 -17.46 -5.67 6.80
C PRO A 187 -16.39 -5.26 5.78
N ALA A 188 -16.36 -3.98 5.40
CA ALA A 188 -15.50 -3.45 4.34
C ALA A 188 -14.01 -3.84 4.47
N ASN A 189 -13.46 -3.80 5.68
CA ASN A 189 -12.06 -4.20 5.90
C ASN A 189 -11.83 -5.70 5.67
N VAL A 190 -12.78 -6.56 6.03
CA VAL A 190 -12.69 -8.00 5.79
C VAL A 190 -12.80 -8.29 4.30
N ALA A 191 -13.71 -7.63 3.60
CA ALA A 191 -13.86 -7.73 2.15
C ALA A 191 -12.58 -7.26 1.42
N ALA A 192 -11.96 -6.16 1.86
CA ALA A 192 -10.70 -5.67 1.31
C ALA A 192 -9.55 -6.68 1.48
N VAL A 193 -9.42 -7.32 2.64
CA VAL A 193 -8.41 -8.36 2.88
C VAL A 193 -8.68 -9.59 2.02
N ALA A 194 -9.93 -10.00 1.86
CA ALA A 194 -10.31 -11.11 1.00
C ALA A 194 -9.97 -10.83 -0.48
N LEU A 195 -10.21 -9.60 -0.95
CA LEU A 195 -9.82 -9.17 -2.29
C LEU A 195 -8.30 -9.10 -2.44
N ALA A 196 -7.56 -8.56 -1.46
CA ALA A 196 -6.10 -8.55 -1.46
C ALA A 196 -5.51 -9.97 -1.56
N SER A 197 -6.08 -10.93 -0.82
CA SER A 197 -5.73 -12.35 -0.93
C SER A 197 -6.04 -12.92 -2.32
N LYS A 198 -7.17 -12.54 -2.93
CA LYS A 198 -7.50 -12.95 -4.31
C LYS A 198 -6.51 -12.36 -5.31
N ILE A 199 -6.18 -11.06 -5.20
CA ILE A 199 -5.18 -10.37 -6.04
C ILE A 199 -3.82 -11.08 -5.94
N ALA A 200 -3.34 -11.40 -4.75
CA ALA A 200 -2.07 -12.12 -4.56
C ALA A 200 -2.07 -13.50 -5.24
N ARG A 201 -3.16 -14.26 -5.10
CA ARG A 201 -3.30 -15.58 -5.76
C ARG A 201 -3.36 -15.47 -7.27
N THR A 202 -4.02 -14.45 -7.80
CA THR A 202 -4.08 -14.18 -9.24
C THR A 202 -2.70 -13.80 -9.78
N ALA A 203 -1.96 -12.93 -9.08
CA ALA A 203 -0.60 -12.57 -9.46
C ALA A 203 0.33 -13.79 -9.49
N TRP A 204 0.26 -14.65 -8.48
CA TRP A 204 0.99 -15.91 -8.48
C TRP A 204 0.62 -16.79 -9.68
N ALA A 205 -0.67 -16.96 -9.98
CA ALA A 205 -1.13 -17.81 -11.08
C ALA A 205 -0.62 -17.32 -12.44
N ILE A 206 -0.61 -16.00 -12.66
CA ILE A 206 -0.07 -15.39 -13.88
C ILE A 206 1.44 -15.68 -13.99
N LEU A 207 2.21 -15.44 -12.93
CA LEU A 207 3.66 -15.60 -12.97
C LEU A 207 4.11 -17.07 -13.00
N ALA A 208 3.42 -17.96 -12.27
CA ALA A 208 3.78 -19.37 -12.22
C ALA A 208 3.37 -20.14 -13.47
N ARG A 209 2.30 -19.71 -14.16
CA ARG A 209 1.72 -20.43 -15.30
C ARG A 209 1.91 -19.72 -16.63
N GLY A 210 2.44 -18.50 -16.66
CA GLY A 210 2.60 -17.69 -17.88
C GLY A 210 1.27 -17.31 -18.54
N GLN A 211 0.18 -17.21 -17.77
CA GLN A 211 -1.15 -16.88 -18.30
C GLN A 211 -1.40 -15.38 -18.23
N GLU A 212 -2.19 -14.86 -19.15
CA GLU A 212 -2.66 -13.48 -19.09
C GLU A 212 -3.80 -13.29 -18.07
N TYR A 213 -3.96 -12.05 -17.58
CA TYR A 213 -5.06 -11.72 -16.69
C TYR A 213 -6.40 -11.78 -17.42
N GLN A 214 -7.32 -12.56 -16.88
CA GLN A 214 -8.70 -12.66 -17.36
C GLN A 214 -9.65 -12.15 -16.28
N ARG A 215 -10.39 -11.09 -16.58
CA ARG A 215 -11.31 -10.44 -15.61
C ARG A 215 -12.41 -11.37 -15.13
N ASP A 216 -12.97 -12.14 -16.04
CA ASP A 216 -14.13 -12.99 -15.82
C ASP A 216 -13.77 -14.47 -15.58
N TYR A 217 -12.50 -14.72 -15.23
CA TYR A 217 -12.04 -16.06 -14.93
C TYR A 217 -12.80 -16.67 -13.74
N VAL A 218 -13.53 -17.74 -14.01
CA VAL A 218 -14.20 -18.57 -13.01
C VAL A 218 -13.34 -19.81 -12.78
N SER A 219 -12.87 -20.01 -11.53
CA SER A 219 -12.15 -21.23 -11.17
C SER A 219 -13.09 -22.44 -11.26
N VAL A 220 -12.85 -23.28 -12.24
CA VAL A 220 -13.49 -24.60 -12.29
C VAL A 220 -12.85 -25.43 -11.17
N ARG A 221 -13.65 -25.85 -10.17
CA ARG A 221 -13.20 -26.85 -9.23
C ARG A 221 -13.00 -28.15 -10.01
N PRO A 222 -11.83 -28.81 -9.90
CA PRO A 222 -11.79 -30.21 -10.34
C PRO A 222 -12.85 -30.97 -9.55
N ALA A 223 -13.61 -31.79 -10.27
CA ALA A 223 -14.61 -32.67 -9.70
C ALA A 223 -13.98 -33.65 -8.69
#